data_dfe19adb574039bac747571e943a46f0
#
_entry.id   dfe19adb574039bac747571e943a46f0
#
_cell.length_a   1.000
_cell.length_b   1.000
_cell.length_c   1.000
_cell.angle_alpha   90.00
_cell.angle_beta   90.00
_cell.angle_gamma   90.00
#
_symmetry.space_group_name_H-M   'P 1'
#
loop_
_entity.id
_entity.type
_entity.pdbx_description
1 polymer ?
#
loop_
_entity_poly.entity_id
_entity_poly.type
_entity_poly.pdbx_seq_one_letter_code
_entity_poly.pdbx_strand_id
1 'polypeptide(L)'
;MRFEFIADEHVKVKTFLRKHEVSKGLLAKIKFRGGAILVNDQPQNATYLLDIGDRVTIDIPAEEGFETLDAIERPLDILYEDDHFLVLNKPYGVASIPSVNHSNTIANFIKGYYVKQNYENQQVHIVTRLDRDTSGLMLFAKHGYAHARLDKQLQKKSIEKRYFALVKGDGHLEQEGEIIAPIARDEDSIITRRVAKGGKYAHTSYKIVASYGNIHLVDIRLHTGRTHQIRVHFSHIGFPLLGDDLYGGSLDDGIQRQALHCHSLTFYHPFLEQDLQLENPLPDDFSNLITQLSTNTL
;
A
#
# COMPACT_ATOMS: atom_id res chain seq x y z
N MET A 1 22.62 -6.39 -5.30
CA MET A 1 21.61 -7.39 -5.76
C MET A 1 21.83 -7.70 -7.23
N ARG A 2 21.69 -8.98 -7.62
CA ARG A 2 21.94 -9.46 -9.00
C ARG A 2 20.66 -9.97 -9.66
N PHE A 3 20.45 -9.57 -10.91
CA PHE A 3 19.36 -10.07 -11.75
C PHE A 3 19.90 -10.50 -13.11
N GLU A 4 19.34 -11.59 -13.64
CA GLU A 4 19.74 -12.19 -14.92
C GLU A 4 18.55 -12.26 -15.86
N PHE A 5 18.82 -12.02 -17.15
CA PHE A 5 17.84 -12.05 -18.23
C PHE A 5 18.46 -12.70 -19.45
N ILE A 6 17.65 -13.34 -20.28
CA ILE A 6 18.10 -13.86 -21.57
C ILE A 6 17.54 -12.95 -22.67
N ALA A 7 18.41 -12.49 -23.55
CA ALA A 7 18.02 -11.64 -24.66
C ALA A 7 17.23 -12.45 -25.70
N ASP A 8 16.07 -11.94 -26.07
CA ASP A 8 15.14 -12.52 -27.05
C ASP A 8 15.13 -11.76 -28.39
N GLU A 9 15.96 -10.73 -28.52
CA GLU A 9 16.02 -9.86 -29.70
C GLU A 9 17.37 -9.16 -29.84
N HIS A 10 17.67 -8.73 -31.08
CA HIS A 10 18.86 -7.94 -31.41
C HIS A 10 18.64 -6.46 -31.08
N VAL A 11 18.91 -6.06 -29.84
CA VAL A 11 18.74 -4.67 -29.39
C VAL A 11 19.87 -4.22 -28.45
N LYS A 12 20.01 -2.91 -28.27
CA LYS A 12 20.98 -2.37 -27.30
C LYS A 12 20.56 -2.75 -25.87
N VAL A 13 21.54 -3.08 -25.02
CA VAL A 13 21.34 -3.37 -23.58
C VAL A 13 20.39 -2.38 -22.91
N LYS A 14 20.55 -1.07 -23.12
CA LYS A 14 19.65 -0.05 -22.53
C LYS A 14 18.20 -0.20 -22.96
N THR A 15 17.94 -0.66 -24.19
CA THR A 15 16.59 -0.88 -24.73
C THR A 15 15.98 -2.13 -24.12
N PHE A 16 16.77 -3.22 -24.09
CA PHE A 16 16.42 -4.48 -23.48
C PHE A 16 16.09 -4.31 -22.00
N LEU A 17 16.99 -3.71 -21.20
CA LEU A 17 16.76 -3.48 -19.78
C LEU A 17 15.54 -2.59 -19.49
N ARG A 18 15.22 -1.64 -20.39
CA ARG A 18 14.00 -0.83 -20.28
C ARG A 18 12.72 -1.68 -20.43
N LYS A 19 12.73 -2.70 -21.32
CA LYS A 19 11.62 -3.63 -21.46
C LYS A 19 11.44 -4.46 -20.18
N HIS A 20 12.54 -4.78 -19.50
CA HIS A 20 12.54 -5.41 -18.18
C HIS A 20 12.37 -4.42 -17.02
N GLU A 21 11.81 -3.21 -17.32
CA GLU A 21 11.42 -2.21 -16.32
C GLU A 21 12.57 -1.58 -15.52
N VAL A 22 13.81 -1.74 -15.99
CA VAL A 22 14.95 -0.98 -15.47
C VAL A 22 14.82 0.48 -15.93
N SER A 23 14.45 1.37 -15.01
CA SER A 23 14.26 2.80 -15.27
C SER A 23 15.57 3.47 -15.69
N LYS A 24 15.47 4.64 -16.34
CA LYS A 24 16.67 5.46 -16.66
C LYS A 24 17.49 5.80 -15.41
N GLY A 25 16.80 6.12 -14.31
CA GLY A 25 17.44 6.43 -13.03
C GLY A 25 18.16 5.23 -12.43
N LEU A 26 17.53 4.04 -12.44
CA LEU A 26 18.17 2.81 -11.97
C LEU A 26 19.37 2.44 -12.85
N LEU A 27 19.26 2.54 -14.17
CA LEU A 27 20.37 2.30 -15.09
C LEU A 27 21.54 3.25 -14.82
N ALA A 28 21.27 4.51 -14.48
CA ALA A 28 22.32 5.46 -14.09
C ALA A 28 22.98 5.07 -12.76
N LYS A 29 22.20 4.62 -11.76
CA LYS A 29 22.76 4.09 -10.49
C LYS A 29 23.68 2.89 -10.76
N ILE A 30 23.24 1.92 -11.57
CA ILE A 30 24.04 0.75 -11.95
C ILE A 30 25.37 1.19 -12.58
N LYS A 31 25.33 2.15 -13.50
CA LYS A 31 26.54 2.60 -14.25
C LYS A 31 27.52 3.40 -13.42
N PHE A 32 27.06 4.18 -12.44
CA PHE A 32 27.87 5.24 -11.81
C PHE A 32 27.97 5.14 -10.29
N ARG A 33 27.31 4.16 -9.65
CA ARG A 33 27.29 4.02 -8.19
C ARG A 33 27.63 2.61 -7.70
N GLY A 34 28.59 1.96 -8.39
CA GLY A 34 29.12 0.66 -7.95
C GLY A 34 28.33 -0.56 -8.43
N GLY A 35 27.40 -0.39 -9.37
CA GLY A 35 26.77 -1.53 -10.06
C GLY A 35 27.57 -1.97 -11.29
N ALA A 36 27.07 -3.03 -11.96
CA ALA A 36 27.67 -3.56 -13.17
C ALA A 36 26.58 -4.01 -14.18
N ILE A 37 26.96 -4.00 -15.44
CA ILE A 37 26.22 -4.67 -16.53
C ILE A 37 27.18 -5.67 -17.15
N LEU A 38 26.78 -6.94 -17.18
CA LEU A 38 27.56 -8.01 -17.81
C LEU A 38 26.72 -8.62 -18.94
N VAL A 39 27.38 -9.01 -20.01
CA VAL A 39 26.80 -9.83 -21.06
C VAL A 39 27.72 -11.07 -21.22
N ASN A 40 27.16 -12.25 -21.03
CA ASN A 40 27.90 -13.52 -21.01
C ASN A 40 29.12 -13.43 -20.03
N ASP A 41 28.88 -12.89 -18.82
CA ASP A 41 29.88 -12.66 -17.77
C ASP A 41 30.97 -11.63 -18.09
N GLN A 42 30.92 -10.95 -19.24
CA GLN A 42 31.85 -9.90 -19.60
C GLN A 42 31.26 -8.51 -19.36
N PRO A 43 31.97 -7.59 -18.68
CA PRO A 43 31.52 -6.23 -18.48
C PRO A 43 31.22 -5.52 -19.80
N GLN A 44 30.01 -4.97 -19.91
CA GLN A 44 29.55 -4.26 -21.10
C GLN A 44 28.92 -2.93 -20.76
N ASN A 45 28.85 -2.04 -21.75
CA ASN A 45 28.17 -0.78 -21.61
C ASN A 45 26.69 -0.86 -22.10
N ALA A 46 25.90 0.12 -21.72
CA ALA A 46 24.47 0.18 -22.04
C ALA A 46 24.16 0.33 -23.56
N THR A 47 25.16 0.58 -24.40
CA THR A 47 25.02 0.69 -25.87
C THR A 47 25.44 -0.56 -26.62
N TYR A 48 25.98 -1.56 -25.91
CA TYR A 48 26.30 -2.87 -26.47
C TYR A 48 25.07 -3.47 -27.17
N LEU A 49 25.28 -4.05 -28.35
CA LEU A 49 24.24 -4.70 -29.13
C LEU A 49 24.17 -6.18 -28.73
N LEU A 50 23.02 -6.58 -28.20
CA LEU A 50 22.77 -7.96 -27.80
C LEU A 50 22.45 -8.84 -29.00
N ASP A 51 22.89 -10.09 -28.93
CA ASP A 51 22.43 -11.18 -29.76
C ASP A 51 21.38 -12.02 -29.01
N ILE A 52 20.50 -12.69 -29.78
CA ILE A 52 19.50 -13.59 -29.20
C ILE A 52 20.22 -14.71 -28.44
N GLY A 53 19.82 -14.95 -27.20
CA GLY A 53 20.43 -15.94 -26.31
C GLY A 53 21.52 -15.36 -25.41
N ASP A 54 21.94 -14.10 -25.58
CA ASP A 54 22.88 -13.47 -24.66
C ASP A 54 22.30 -13.42 -23.23
N ARG A 55 23.12 -13.80 -22.23
CA ARG A 55 22.79 -13.66 -20.82
C ARG A 55 23.19 -12.26 -20.35
N VAL A 56 22.22 -11.44 -20.04
CA VAL A 56 22.38 -10.09 -19.51
C VAL A 56 22.26 -10.12 -18.01
N THR A 57 23.33 -9.81 -17.29
CA THR A 57 23.33 -9.70 -15.83
C THR A 57 23.47 -8.24 -15.41
N ILE A 58 22.66 -7.81 -14.45
CA ILE A 58 22.80 -6.50 -13.81
C ILE A 58 23.06 -6.67 -12.32
N ASP A 59 24.09 -5.99 -11.83
CA ASP A 59 24.34 -5.82 -10.41
C ASP A 59 23.84 -4.45 -9.96
N ILE A 60 22.79 -4.44 -9.16
CA ILE A 60 22.22 -3.21 -8.58
C ILE A 60 22.91 -2.92 -7.26
N PRO A 61 23.51 -1.73 -7.08
CA PRO A 61 24.15 -1.36 -5.82
C PRO A 61 23.12 -1.25 -4.70
N ALA A 62 23.58 -1.51 -3.47
CA ALA A 62 22.75 -1.35 -2.29
C ALA A 62 22.31 0.11 -2.09
N GLU A 63 21.18 0.28 -1.40
CA GLU A 63 20.60 1.59 -1.08
C GLU A 63 20.76 1.86 0.42
N GLU A 64 21.56 2.86 0.78
CA GLU A 64 21.83 3.22 2.18
C GLU A 64 20.58 3.75 2.92
N GLY A 65 19.60 4.21 2.17
CA GLY A 65 18.37 4.82 2.69
C GLY A 65 18.54 6.31 2.99
N PHE A 66 17.45 6.94 3.43
CA PHE A 66 17.46 8.35 3.81
C PHE A 66 18.03 8.52 5.21
N GLU A 67 19.04 9.38 5.37
CA GLU A 67 19.62 9.74 6.67
C GLU A 67 18.59 10.37 7.63
N THR A 68 17.55 10.99 7.07
CA THR A 68 16.49 11.67 7.83
C THR A 68 15.42 10.72 8.38
N LEU A 69 15.47 9.42 8.06
CA LEU A 69 14.52 8.44 8.58
C LEU A 69 15.19 7.66 9.73
N ASP A 70 14.81 7.97 10.95
CA ASP A 70 15.33 7.29 12.15
C ASP A 70 14.94 5.80 12.15
N ALA A 71 15.88 4.95 12.51
CA ALA A 71 15.64 3.52 12.73
C ALA A 71 15.09 3.32 14.15
N ILE A 72 13.86 2.85 14.25
CA ILE A 72 13.22 2.58 15.53
C ILE A 72 12.87 1.09 15.61
N GLU A 73 13.47 0.39 16.56
CA GLU A 73 13.17 -1.01 16.80
C GLU A 73 11.81 -1.17 17.48
N ARG A 74 10.89 -1.85 16.78
CA ARG A 74 9.58 -2.24 17.28
C ARG A 74 9.20 -3.60 16.67
N PRO A 75 8.47 -4.45 17.39
CA PRO A 75 7.88 -5.65 16.82
C PRO A 75 6.99 -5.29 15.63
N LEU A 76 7.11 -6.04 14.54
CA LEU A 76 6.27 -5.94 13.36
C LEU A 76 5.52 -7.24 13.16
N ASP A 77 4.24 -7.14 12.86
CA ASP A 77 3.39 -8.28 12.49
C ASP A 77 3.51 -8.48 10.97
N ILE A 78 4.54 -9.24 10.55
CA ILE A 78 4.86 -9.50 9.14
C ILE A 78 4.12 -10.74 8.70
N LEU A 79 3.24 -10.59 7.68
CA LEU A 79 2.47 -11.68 7.12
C LEU A 79 3.15 -12.33 5.91
N TYR A 80 3.96 -11.56 5.19
CA TYR A 80 4.71 -12.04 4.04
C TYR A 80 6.03 -11.27 3.92
N GLU A 81 7.08 -12.00 3.64
CA GLU A 81 8.38 -11.42 3.29
C GLU A 81 9.17 -12.35 2.38
N ASP A 82 9.77 -11.76 1.34
CA ASP A 82 10.77 -12.39 0.49
C ASP A 82 11.94 -11.42 0.21
N ASP A 83 12.72 -11.68 -0.81
CA ASP A 83 13.85 -10.81 -1.18
C ASP A 83 13.40 -9.45 -1.76
N HIS A 84 12.16 -9.32 -2.19
CA HIS A 84 11.65 -8.18 -2.97
C HIS A 84 10.58 -7.38 -2.26
N PHE A 85 9.70 -8.05 -1.49
CA PHE A 85 8.54 -7.44 -0.87
C PHE A 85 8.39 -7.83 0.59
N LEU A 86 7.69 -6.96 1.32
CA LEU A 86 7.27 -7.20 2.68
C LEU A 86 5.83 -6.70 2.82
N VAL A 87 4.96 -7.53 3.41
CA VAL A 87 3.61 -7.15 3.79
C VAL A 87 3.44 -7.35 5.29
N LEU A 88 2.96 -6.31 5.96
CA LEU A 88 2.69 -6.35 7.39
C LEU A 88 1.25 -5.96 7.70
N ASN A 89 0.77 -6.39 8.86
CA ASN A 89 -0.42 -5.90 9.51
C ASN A 89 -0.10 -4.64 10.29
N LYS A 90 -0.51 -3.48 9.78
CA LYS A 90 -0.32 -2.21 10.47
C LYS A 90 -1.30 -2.12 11.65
N PRO A 91 -0.85 -1.88 12.88
CA PRO A 91 -1.75 -1.55 13.97
C PRO A 91 -2.40 -0.17 13.74
N TYR A 92 -3.54 0.07 14.37
CA TYR A 92 -4.10 1.43 14.46
C TYR A 92 -3.26 2.30 15.41
N GLY A 93 -3.47 3.61 15.37
CA GLY A 93 -2.73 4.59 16.19
C GLY A 93 -1.34 4.94 15.67
N VAL A 94 -0.83 4.26 14.63
CA VAL A 94 0.50 4.49 14.08
C VAL A 94 0.40 5.02 12.65
N ALA A 95 1.02 6.18 12.39
CA ALA A 95 1.07 6.76 11.05
C ALA A 95 1.98 5.92 10.10
N SER A 96 1.66 5.91 8.81
CA SER A 96 2.45 5.18 7.81
C SER A 96 3.81 5.81 7.55
N ILE A 97 3.89 7.14 7.53
CA ILE A 97 5.10 7.93 7.21
C ILE A 97 5.30 9.06 8.21
N PRO A 98 6.55 9.51 8.42
CA PRO A 98 6.84 10.65 9.27
C PRO A 98 6.17 11.93 8.79
N SER A 99 5.82 12.77 9.73
CA SER A 99 5.33 14.14 9.52
C SER A 99 5.75 15.02 10.71
N VAL A 100 5.46 16.32 10.65
CA VAL A 100 5.79 17.24 11.74
C VAL A 100 5.24 16.75 13.10
N ASN A 101 4.08 16.09 13.10
CA ASN A 101 3.41 15.61 14.31
C ASN A 101 3.62 14.12 14.60
N HIS A 102 4.32 13.38 13.76
CA HIS A 102 4.50 11.94 13.88
C HIS A 102 5.92 11.54 13.53
N SER A 103 6.74 11.24 14.55
CA SER A 103 8.12 10.78 14.40
C SER A 103 8.26 9.26 14.52
N ASN A 104 7.29 8.59 15.17
CA ASN A 104 7.28 7.14 15.37
C ASN A 104 6.27 6.51 14.39
N THR A 105 6.72 6.11 13.21
CA THR A 105 5.84 5.65 12.13
C THR A 105 6.23 4.25 11.66
N ILE A 106 5.36 3.62 10.89
CA ILE A 106 5.66 2.31 10.28
C ILE A 106 6.96 2.37 9.46
N ALA A 107 7.21 3.47 8.74
CA ALA A 107 8.46 3.64 7.99
C ALA A 107 9.70 3.56 8.90
N ASN A 108 9.64 4.20 10.10
CA ASN A 108 10.72 4.13 11.10
C ASN A 108 10.92 2.71 11.64
N PHE A 109 9.82 1.99 11.87
CA PHE A 109 9.86 0.61 12.39
C PHE A 109 10.42 -0.37 11.33
N ILE A 110 10.04 -0.21 10.06
CA ILE A 110 10.64 -0.97 8.94
C ILE A 110 12.14 -0.66 8.83
N LYS A 111 12.54 0.61 8.95
CA LYS A 111 13.97 0.97 8.95
C LYS A 111 14.71 0.28 10.10
N GLY A 112 14.13 0.30 11.31
CA GLY A 112 14.70 -0.42 12.47
C GLY A 112 14.80 -1.92 12.23
N TYR A 113 13.80 -2.51 11.61
CA TYR A 113 13.79 -3.91 11.22
C TYR A 113 14.91 -4.23 10.20
N TYR A 114 15.07 -3.43 9.14
CA TYR A 114 16.14 -3.62 8.15
C TYR A 114 17.53 -3.54 8.77
N VAL A 115 17.75 -2.57 9.67
CA VAL A 115 19.01 -2.46 10.42
C VAL A 115 19.27 -3.70 11.27
N LYS A 116 18.26 -4.17 12.01
CA LYS A 116 18.38 -5.36 12.88
C LYS A 116 18.67 -6.64 12.10
N GLN A 117 18.08 -6.77 10.89
CA GLN A 117 18.30 -7.92 10.01
C GLN A 117 19.60 -7.81 9.21
N ASN A 118 20.36 -6.73 9.35
CA ASN A 118 21.56 -6.44 8.56
C ASN A 118 21.32 -6.49 7.05
N TYR A 119 20.17 -6.03 6.57
CA TYR A 119 19.90 -5.96 5.15
C TYR A 119 20.82 -4.92 4.48
N GLU A 120 21.38 -5.28 3.31
CA GLU A 120 22.19 -4.35 2.52
C GLU A 120 21.39 -3.12 2.08
N ASN A 121 20.14 -3.31 1.70
CA ASN A 121 19.22 -2.24 1.32
C ASN A 121 18.55 -1.67 2.57
N GLN A 122 18.89 -0.43 2.88
CA GLN A 122 18.38 0.27 4.07
C GLN A 122 17.29 1.29 3.74
N GLN A 123 16.97 1.49 2.45
CA GLN A 123 15.92 2.41 2.04
C GLN A 123 14.54 1.76 2.15
N VAL A 124 13.61 2.45 2.82
CA VAL A 124 12.23 2.00 2.95
C VAL A 124 11.40 2.50 1.76
N HIS A 125 10.88 1.58 0.96
CA HIS A 125 10.02 1.87 -0.18
C HIS A 125 8.58 1.49 0.13
N ILE A 126 7.75 2.47 0.48
CA ILE A 126 6.34 2.27 0.79
C ILE A 126 5.54 2.19 -0.51
N VAL A 127 4.86 1.09 -0.75
CA VAL A 127 3.99 0.89 -1.92
C VAL A 127 2.56 1.31 -1.64
N THR A 128 1.99 0.88 -0.50
CA THR A 128 0.64 1.27 -0.08
C THR A 128 0.67 1.94 1.28
N ARG A 129 -0.30 2.82 1.52
CA ARG A 129 -0.45 3.53 2.80
C ARG A 129 -1.84 3.31 3.37
N LEU A 130 -1.91 3.37 4.70
CA LEU A 130 -3.14 3.46 5.47
C LEU A 130 -3.10 4.74 6.31
N ASP A 131 -4.29 5.24 6.68
CA ASP A 131 -4.39 6.34 7.64
C ASP A 131 -3.89 5.89 9.01
N ARG A 132 -3.55 6.83 9.90
CA ARG A 132 -3.00 6.55 11.24
C ARG A 132 -3.83 5.51 11.98
N ASP A 133 -5.14 5.71 12.04
CA ASP A 133 -6.06 4.90 12.85
C ASP A 133 -6.77 3.79 12.05
N THR A 134 -6.41 3.61 10.77
CA THR A 134 -6.79 2.45 9.98
C THR A 134 -5.79 1.32 10.22
N SER A 135 -6.28 0.13 10.51
CA SER A 135 -5.46 -1.09 10.66
C SER A 135 -5.44 -1.94 9.39
N GLY A 136 -4.53 -2.90 9.32
CA GLY A 136 -4.49 -3.93 8.28
C GLY A 136 -3.29 -3.88 7.34
N LEU A 137 -3.45 -4.49 6.17
CA LEU A 137 -2.34 -4.82 5.26
C LEU A 137 -1.68 -3.59 4.62
N MET A 138 -0.37 -3.50 4.76
CA MET A 138 0.50 -2.56 4.06
C MET A 138 1.61 -3.28 3.30
N LEU A 139 1.85 -2.87 2.05
CA LEU A 139 2.87 -3.41 1.16
C LEU A 139 4.08 -2.47 1.06
N PHE A 140 5.26 -3.07 1.16
CA PHE A 140 6.56 -2.43 0.99
C PHE A 140 7.39 -3.17 -0.05
N ALA A 141 8.22 -2.44 -0.79
CA ALA A 141 9.27 -3.02 -1.59
C ALA A 141 10.60 -2.90 -0.84
N LYS A 142 11.42 -3.95 -0.86
CA LYS A 142 12.71 -4.01 -0.15
C LYS A 142 13.85 -3.35 -0.91
N HIS A 143 13.62 -2.94 -2.17
CA HIS A 143 14.58 -2.21 -2.99
C HIS A 143 13.89 -1.43 -4.12
N GLY A 144 14.57 -0.44 -4.67
CA GLY A 144 14.01 0.48 -5.66
C GLY A 144 13.59 -0.18 -6.98
N TYR A 145 14.22 -1.28 -7.39
CA TYR A 145 13.78 -2.03 -8.57
C TYR A 145 12.43 -2.72 -8.34
N ALA A 146 12.25 -3.36 -7.20
CA ALA A 146 10.97 -3.96 -6.83
C ALA A 146 9.86 -2.88 -6.73
N HIS A 147 10.18 -1.72 -6.14
CA HIS A 147 9.24 -0.61 -6.09
C HIS A 147 8.82 -0.13 -7.49
N ALA A 148 9.79 0.03 -8.41
CA ALA A 148 9.51 0.45 -9.79
C ALA A 148 8.63 -0.56 -10.56
N ARG A 149 8.78 -1.86 -10.28
CA ARG A 149 7.95 -2.93 -10.85
C ARG A 149 6.50 -2.83 -10.39
N LEU A 150 6.26 -2.48 -9.12
CA LEU A 150 4.91 -2.28 -8.58
C LEU A 150 4.31 -0.92 -8.96
N ASP A 151 5.12 0.10 -9.23
CA ASP A 151 4.62 1.44 -9.61
C ASP A 151 3.71 1.38 -10.85
N LYS A 152 4.02 0.53 -11.83
CA LYS A 152 3.14 0.29 -12.98
C LYS A 152 1.80 -0.31 -12.58
N GLN A 153 1.77 -1.19 -11.60
CA GLN A 153 0.53 -1.78 -11.09
C GLN A 153 -0.29 -0.73 -10.33
N LEU A 154 0.37 0.14 -9.57
CA LEU A 154 -0.29 1.28 -8.91
C LEU A 154 -0.92 2.23 -9.94
N GLN A 155 -0.20 2.57 -11.01
CA GLN A 155 -0.70 3.45 -12.07
C GLN A 155 -1.89 2.83 -12.81
N LYS A 156 -1.85 1.51 -13.09
CA LYS A 156 -2.94 0.75 -13.71
C LYS A 156 -4.06 0.40 -12.73
N LYS A 157 -3.89 0.69 -11.43
CA LYS A 157 -4.82 0.34 -10.35
C LYS A 157 -5.09 -1.18 -10.25
N SER A 158 -4.09 -1.99 -10.58
CA SER A 158 -4.18 -3.44 -10.52
C SER A 158 -3.77 -4.04 -9.17
N ILE A 159 -3.22 -3.23 -8.24
CA ILE A 159 -3.10 -3.63 -6.84
C ILE A 159 -4.48 -3.46 -6.21
N GLU A 160 -5.11 -4.57 -5.84
CA GLU A 160 -6.42 -4.59 -5.22
C GLU A 160 -6.31 -4.57 -3.71
N LYS A 161 -7.11 -3.71 -3.06
CA LYS A 161 -7.25 -3.64 -1.60
C LYS A 161 -8.72 -3.70 -1.25
N ARG A 162 -9.05 -4.56 -0.28
CA ARG A 162 -10.39 -4.65 0.29
C ARG A 162 -10.36 -4.31 1.77
N TYR A 163 -11.43 -3.68 2.20
CA TYR A 163 -11.55 -3.19 3.57
C TYR A 163 -12.86 -3.67 4.18
N PHE A 164 -12.82 -4.01 5.45
CA PHE A 164 -14.03 -4.04 6.26
C PHE A 164 -14.19 -2.71 6.98
N ALA A 165 -15.44 -2.21 6.99
CA ALA A 165 -15.83 -1.07 7.80
C ALA A 165 -17.16 -1.33 8.49
N LEU A 166 -17.33 -0.77 9.70
CA LEU A 166 -18.65 -0.62 10.33
C LEU A 166 -19.15 0.79 10.09
N VAL A 167 -20.31 0.91 9.45
CA VAL A 167 -20.94 2.18 9.10
C VAL A 167 -22.31 2.28 9.78
N LYS A 168 -22.76 3.49 10.13
CA LYS A 168 -24.04 3.73 10.79
C LYS A 168 -24.79 4.87 10.14
N GLY A 169 -26.08 4.70 9.93
CA GLY A 169 -26.95 5.75 9.39
C GLY A 169 -28.42 5.42 9.58
N ASP A 170 -29.28 6.44 9.50
CA ASP A 170 -30.72 6.29 9.70
C ASP A 170 -31.49 6.08 8.39
N GLY A 171 -30.79 6.11 7.27
CA GLY A 171 -31.36 5.89 5.93
C GLY A 171 -31.36 4.43 5.50
N HIS A 172 -31.72 4.22 4.25
CA HIS A 172 -31.59 2.93 3.57
C HIS A 172 -30.22 2.87 2.87
N LEU A 173 -29.40 1.88 3.23
CA LEU A 173 -28.19 1.54 2.51
C LEU A 173 -28.46 0.33 1.62
N GLU A 174 -28.25 0.46 0.33
CA GLU A 174 -28.41 -0.65 -0.61
C GLU A 174 -27.47 -1.81 -0.28
N GLN A 175 -27.89 -3.06 -0.57
CA GLN A 175 -27.11 -4.26 -0.27
C GLN A 175 -25.71 -4.23 -0.91
N GLU A 176 -25.59 -3.61 -2.08
CA GLU A 176 -24.32 -3.33 -2.75
C GLU A 176 -24.46 -2.02 -3.55
N GLY A 177 -23.36 -1.30 -3.71
CA GLY A 177 -23.40 -0.02 -4.39
C GLY A 177 -22.03 0.55 -4.73
N GLU A 178 -22.07 1.64 -5.47
CA GLU A 178 -20.88 2.40 -5.86
C GLU A 178 -21.01 3.86 -5.45
N ILE A 179 -19.94 4.42 -4.89
CA ILE A 179 -19.85 5.84 -4.55
C ILE A 179 -18.81 6.45 -5.50
N ILE A 180 -19.29 7.22 -6.48
CA ILE A 180 -18.45 7.94 -7.44
C ILE A 180 -18.63 9.42 -7.16
N ALA A 181 -17.75 9.99 -6.35
CA ALA A 181 -17.82 11.37 -5.91
C ALA A 181 -16.41 11.97 -5.80
N PRO A 182 -16.13 13.11 -6.48
CA PRO A 182 -14.80 13.70 -6.49
C PRO A 182 -14.42 14.26 -5.13
N ILE A 183 -13.19 13.99 -4.69
CA ILE A 183 -12.69 14.39 -3.37
C ILE A 183 -11.69 15.55 -3.51
N ALA A 184 -11.93 16.62 -2.77
CA ALA A 184 -11.03 17.76 -2.63
C ALA A 184 -10.54 17.92 -1.17
N ARG A 185 -9.53 18.78 -0.99
CA ARG A 185 -9.16 19.26 0.35
C ARG A 185 -10.29 20.15 0.86
N ASP A 186 -10.56 20.05 2.14
CA ASP A 186 -11.47 20.99 2.80
C ASP A 186 -10.78 22.37 2.90
N GLU A 187 -11.49 23.44 2.61
CA GLU A 187 -10.95 24.79 2.65
C GLU A 187 -10.75 25.29 4.07
N ASP A 188 -11.58 24.80 4.99
CA ASP A 188 -11.59 25.19 6.40
C ASP A 188 -10.70 24.28 7.28
N SER A 189 -10.04 23.27 6.69
CA SER A 189 -9.22 22.33 7.43
C SER A 189 -7.99 21.86 6.64
N ILE A 190 -6.86 21.81 7.34
CA ILE A 190 -5.63 21.25 6.77
C ILE A 190 -5.66 19.70 6.74
N ILE A 191 -6.55 19.06 7.52
CA ILE A 191 -6.62 17.62 7.72
C ILE A 191 -7.73 17.01 6.88
N THR A 192 -8.94 17.58 6.93
CA THR A 192 -10.15 16.99 6.34
C THR A 192 -10.17 17.06 4.81
N ARG A 193 -10.99 16.18 4.25
CA ARG A 193 -11.32 16.12 2.84
C ARG A 193 -12.85 16.16 2.72
N ARG A 194 -13.35 16.62 1.58
CA ARG A 194 -14.79 16.67 1.30
C ARG A 194 -15.09 16.28 -0.13
N VAL A 195 -16.31 15.83 -0.38
CA VAL A 195 -16.83 15.72 -1.74
C VAL A 195 -17.09 17.16 -2.27
N ALA A 196 -16.47 17.50 -3.39
CA ALA A 196 -16.64 18.80 -4.00
C ALA A 196 -16.44 18.78 -5.52
N LYS A 197 -17.16 19.64 -6.25
CA LYS A 197 -16.92 19.88 -7.68
C LYS A 197 -15.48 20.37 -7.87
N GLY A 198 -14.75 19.79 -8.85
CA GLY A 198 -13.34 20.10 -9.08
C GLY A 198 -12.36 19.28 -8.23
N GLY A 199 -12.85 18.42 -7.34
CA GLY A 199 -12.04 17.44 -6.63
C GLY A 199 -11.44 16.38 -7.57
N LYS A 200 -10.53 15.58 -7.04
CA LYS A 200 -9.94 14.45 -7.78
C LYS A 200 -10.95 13.31 -7.86
N TYR A 201 -11.11 12.74 -9.05
CA TYR A 201 -11.96 11.56 -9.25
C TYR A 201 -11.66 10.49 -8.19
N ALA A 202 -12.73 10.01 -7.54
CA ALA A 202 -12.67 8.95 -6.54
C ALA A 202 -13.85 8.00 -6.75
N HIS A 203 -13.58 6.69 -6.60
CA HIS A 203 -14.53 5.62 -6.82
C HIS A 203 -14.32 4.51 -5.80
N THR A 204 -15.38 4.19 -5.08
CA THR A 204 -15.46 3.15 -4.03
C THR A 204 -16.66 2.28 -4.33
N SER A 205 -16.53 0.96 -4.36
CA SER A 205 -17.66 0.03 -4.34
C SER A 205 -17.72 -0.69 -3.01
N TYR A 206 -18.93 -1.11 -2.62
CA TYR A 206 -19.16 -1.79 -1.35
C TYR A 206 -20.26 -2.84 -1.47
N LYS A 207 -20.25 -3.78 -0.53
CA LYS A 207 -21.30 -4.77 -0.30
C LYS A 207 -21.52 -4.94 1.20
N ILE A 208 -22.78 -4.95 1.64
CA ILE A 208 -23.13 -5.26 3.02
C ILE A 208 -22.89 -6.75 3.28
N VAL A 209 -22.12 -7.04 4.32
CA VAL A 209 -21.81 -8.40 4.78
C VAL A 209 -22.76 -8.82 5.89
N ALA A 210 -23.07 -7.90 6.81
CA ALA A 210 -23.99 -8.12 7.91
C ALA A 210 -24.61 -6.78 8.36
N SER A 211 -25.79 -6.87 8.98
CA SER A 211 -26.53 -5.70 9.50
C SER A 211 -26.96 -5.93 10.94
N TYR A 212 -26.82 -4.90 11.78
CA TYR A 212 -27.13 -4.88 13.19
C TYR A 212 -27.97 -3.63 13.47
N GLY A 213 -29.29 -3.69 13.20
CA GLY A 213 -30.14 -2.50 13.20
C GLY A 213 -29.72 -1.50 12.10
N ASN A 214 -29.33 -0.30 12.52
CA ASN A 214 -28.84 0.76 11.61
C ASN A 214 -27.30 0.78 11.47
N ILE A 215 -26.61 -0.25 11.95
CA ILE A 215 -25.17 -0.45 11.77
C ILE A 215 -24.95 -1.58 10.74
N HIS A 216 -24.06 -1.35 9.79
CA HIS A 216 -23.74 -2.32 8.75
C HIS A 216 -22.26 -2.61 8.69
N LEU A 217 -21.90 -3.90 8.67
CA LEU A 217 -20.56 -4.36 8.28
C LEU A 217 -20.51 -4.38 6.75
N VAL A 218 -19.61 -3.61 6.17
CA VAL A 218 -19.46 -3.51 4.72
C VAL A 218 -18.08 -3.96 4.28
N ASP A 219 -18.04 -4.73 3.20
CA ASP A 219 -16.83 -5.07 2.47
C ASP A 219 -16.65 -4.08 1.32
N ILE A 220 -15.53 -3.40 1.28
CA ILE A 220 -15.28 -2.23 0.44
C ILE A 220 -14.10 -2.50 -0.49
N ARG A 221 -14.28 -2.21 -1.78
CA ARG A 221 -13.21 -2.20 -2.77
C ARG A 221 -12.89 -0.77 -3.21
N LEU A 222 -11.60 -0.41 -3.17
CA LEU A 222 -11.12 0.87 -3.66
C LEU A 222 -10.65 0.78 -5.11
N HIS A 223 -11.32 1.51 -6.01
CA HIS A 223 -10.89 1.70 -7.42
C HIS A 223 -9.94 2.89 -7.57
N THR A 224 -9.87 3.75 -6.56
CA THR A 224 -8.93 4.87 -6.42
C THR A 224 -8.45 4.96 -4.97
N GLY A 225 -7.31 5.62 -4.74
CA GLY A 225 -6.73 5.77 -3.39
C GLY A 225 -6.53 7.25 -3.00
N ARG A 226 -7.63 8.00 -2.77
CA ARG A 226 -7.55 9.36 -2.25
C ARG A 226 -7.43 9.35 -0.74
N THR A 227 -6.80 10.36 -0.18
CA THR A 227 -6.71 10.53 1.28
C THR A 227 -8.11 10.50 1.89
N HIS A 228 -8.30 9.67 2.93
CA HIS A 228 -9.55 9.48 3.66
C HIS A 228 -10.75 9.04 2.78
N GLN A 229 -10.51 8.45 1.61
CA GLN A 229 -11.56 8.23 0.60
C GLN A 229 -12.77 7.48 1.12
N ILE A 230 -12.59 6.33 1.80
CA ILE A 230 -13.69 5.54 2.35
C ILE A 230 -14.48 6.38 3.35
N ARG A 231 -13.80 7.03 4.27
CA ARG A 231 -14.37 7.85 5.34
C ARG A 231 -15.22 9.00 4.78
N VAL A 232 -14.66 9.73 3.80
CA VAL A 232 -15.36 10.83 3.10
C VAL A 232 -16.56 10.34 2.31
N HIS A 233 -16.43 9.24 1.58
CA HIS A 233 -17.50 8.70 0.75
C HIS A 233 -18.68 8.22 1.59
N PHE A 234 -18.43 7.46 2.65
CA PHE A 234 -19.50 6.95 3.51
C PHE A 234 -20.16 8.08 4.32
N SER A 235 -19.41 9.04 4.82
CA SER A 235 -19.97 10.24 5.44
C SER A 235 -20.84 11.03 4.47
N HIS A 236 -20.41 11.19 3.20
CA HIS A 236 -21.15 11.90 2.17
C HIS A 236 -22.53 11.27 1.86
N ILE A 237 -22.63 9.96 1.91
CA ILE A 237 -23.92 9.26 1.68
C ILE A 237 -24.76 9.08 2.96
N GLY A 238 -24.35 9.70 4.09
CA GLY A 238 -25.07 9.66 5.36
C GLY A 238 -24.83 8.41 6.21
N PHE A 239 -23.78 7.64 5.92
CA PHE A 239 -23.36 6.45 6.66
C PHE A 239 -21.91 6.55 7.14
N PRO A 240 -21.57 7.52 8.02
CA PRO A 240 -20.23 7.64 8.56
C PRO A 240 -19.75 6.34 9.22
N LEU A 241 -18.44 6.12 9.23
CA LEU A 241 -17.85 4.99 9.94
C LEU A 241 -17.98 5.18 11.45
N LEU A 242 -18.26 4.11 12.19
CA LEU A 242 -18.24 4.12 13.65
C LEU A 242 -16.86 4.58 14.12
N GLY A 243 -16.84 5.40 15.18
CA GLY A 243 -15.62 5.91 15.80
C GLY A 243 -14.83 6.91 14.94
N ASP A 244 -15.37 7.36 13.81
CA ASP A 244 -14.75 8.37 12.95
C ASP A 244 -15.27 9.77 13.29
N ASP A 245 -14.81 10.33 14.39
CA ASP A 245 -15.20 11.65 14.88
C ASP A 245 -14.90 12.79 13.89
N LEU A 246 -13.90 12.60 13.02
CA LEU A 246 -13.52 13.57 12.01
C LEU A 246 -14.57 13.70 10.89
N TYR A 247 -15.35 12.65 10.63
CA TYR A 247 -16.32 12.58 9.54
C TYR A 247 -17.74 12.22 9.98
N GLY A 248 -18.06 12.45 11.26
CA GLY A 248 -19.42 12.37 11.79
C GLY A 248 -19.78 11.04 12.44
N GLY A 249 -18.82 10.13 12.63
CA GLY A 249 -19.00 8.95 13.47
C GLY A 249 -18.89 9.29 14.94
N SER A 250 -19.56 8.52 15.82
CA SER A 250 -19.49 8.70 17.26
C SER A 250 -18.47 7.77 17.91
N LEU A 251 -17.70 8.29 18.86
CA LEU A 251 -16.82 7.49 19.72
C LEU A 251 -17.61 6.66 20.76
N ASP A 252 -18.87 7.01 21.00
CA ASP A 252 -19.75 6.30 21.94
C ASP A 252 -20.31 4.98 21.37
N ASP A 253 -20.08 4.71 20.09
CA ASP A 253 -20.55 3.49 19.41
C ASP A 253 -19.66 2.24 19.68
N GLY A 254 -18.82 2.27 20.73
CA GLY A 254 -18.07 1.10 21.20
C GLY A 254 -16.69 0.91 20.56
N ILE A 255 -16.25 1.82 19.69
CA ILE A 255 -14.90 1.83 19.12
C ILE A 255 -14.33 3.26 19.12
N GLN A 256 -13.05 3.39 19.54
CA GLN A 256 -12.39 4.69 19.75
C GLN A 256 -11.54 5.16 18.56
N ARG A 257 -11.83 4.64 17.39
CA ARG A 257 -11.17 4.97 16.11
C ARG A 257 -12.11 4.67 14.95
N GLN A 258 -11.81 5.21 13.76
CA GLN A 258 -12.58 4.76 12.60
C GLN A 258 -12.57 3.23 12.50
N ALA A 259 -13.74 2.63 12.47
CA ALA A 259 -13.93 1.19 12.27
C ALA A 259 -13.61 0.82 10.83
N LEU A 260 -12.30 0.80 10.50
CA LEU A 260 -11.77 0.55 9.16
C LEU A 260 -10.53 -0.35 9.23
N HIS A 261 -10.55 -1.44 8.46
CA HIS A 261 -9.49 -2.43 8.43
C HIS A 261 -9.22 -2.92 7.01
N CYS A 262 -7.98 -2.83 6.54
CA CYS A 262 -7.56 -3.41 5.27
C CYS A 262 -7.36 -4.92 5.44
N HIS A 263 -8.38 -5.71 5.10
CA HIS A 263 -8.39 -7.14 5.34
C HIS A 263 -7.81 -7.98 4.20
N SER A 264 -7.76 -7.44 2.97
CA SER A 264 -7.23 -8.18 1.83
C SER A 264 -6.41 -7.28 0.92
N LEU A 265 -5.30 -7.85 0.43
CA LEU A 265 -4.39 -7.22 -0.51
C LEU A 265 -4.01 -8.23 -1.58
N THR A 266 -4.25 -7.87 -2.85
CA THR A 266 -3.84 -8.68 -4.01
C THR A 266 -2.97 -7.85 -4.94
N PHE A 267 -1.84 -8.41 -5.37
CA PHE A 267 -0.95 -7.81 -6.37
C PHE A 267 -0.23 -8.89 -7.17
N TYR A 268 0.13 -8.60 -8.41
CA TYR A 268 0.98 -9.47 -9.19
C TYR A 268 2.43 -9.36 -8.73
N HIS A 269 3.04 -10.50 -8.34
CA HIS A 269 4.42 -10.57 -7.92
C HIS A 269 5.34 -10.70 -9.14
N PRO A 270 6.05 -9.63 -9.55
CA PRO A 270 6.72 -9.61 -10.86
C PRO A 270 7.97 -10.48 -10.95
N PHE A 271 8.49 -10.99 -9.85
CA PHE A 271 9.67 -11.86 -9.80
C PHE A 271 9.29 -13.34 -9.66
N LEU A 272 8.13 -13.64 -9.07
CA LEU A 272 7.54 -14.99 -9.02
C LEU A 272 6.57 -15.24 -10.16
N GLU A 273 6.22 -14.21 -10.94
CA GLU A 273 5.31 -14.24 -12.08
C GLU A 273 3.92 -14.82 -11.74
N GLN A 274 3.42 -14.49 -10.55
CA GLN A 274 2.11 -14.96 -10.05
C GLN A 274 1.40 -13.88 -9.24
N ASP A 275 0.08 -14.00 -9.12
CA ASP A 275 -0.69 -13.18 -8.19
C ASP A 275 -0.47 -13.67 -6.76
N LEU A 276 -0.23 -12.72 -5.86
CA LEU A 276 -0.24 -12.94 -4.41
C LEU A 276 -1.48 -12.31 -3.82
N GLN A 277 -2.28 -13.12 -3.13
CA GLN A 277 -3.40 -12.68 -2.33
C GLN A 277 -3.09 -12.95 -0.86
N LEU A 278 -3.19 -11.91 -0.05
CA LEU A 278 -2.97 -11.94 1.38
C LEU A 278 -4.24 -11.48 2.10
N GLU A 279 -4.58 -12.18 3.15
CA GLU A 279 -5.72 -11.87 4.00
C GLU A 279 -5.27 -11.67 5.45
N ASN A 280 -5.97 -10.81 6.15
CA ASN A 280 -5.69 -10.47 7.53
C ASN A 280 -7.00 -10.46 8.33
N PRO A 281 -7.10 -11.21 9.43
CA PRO A 281 -8.30 -11.23 10.25
C PRO A 281 -8.58 -9.87 10.87
N LEU A 282 -9.83 -9.65 11.24
CA LEU A 282 -10.24 -8.45 11.97
C LEU A 282 -9.48 -8.34 13.30
N PRO A 283 -9.03 -7.15 13.68
CA PRO A 283 -8.41 -6.92 14.98
C PRO A 283 -9.44 -7.05 16.12
N ASP A 284 -8.94 -7.32 17.33
CA ASP A 284 -9.78 -7.65 18.49
C ASP A 284 -10.83 -6.58 18.81
N ASP A 285 -10.48 -5.30 18.74
CA ASP A 285 -11.43 -4.20 19.01
C ASP A 285 -12.60 -4.22 18.03
N PHE A 286 -12.35 -4.58 16.79
CA PHE A 286 -13.36 -4.64 15.75
C PHE A 286 -14.22 -5.92 15.88
N SER A 287 -13.60 -7.08 16.08
CA SER A 287 -14.29 -8.37 16.21
C SER A 287 -15.13 -8.43 17.51
N ASN A 288 -14.63 -7.87 18.61
CA ASN A 288 -15.37 -7.75 19.87
C ASN A 288 -16.62 -6.89 19.71
N LEU A 289 -16.51 -5.75 19.00
CA LEU A 289 -17.67 -4.90 18.72
C LEU A 289 -18.71 -5.63 17.87
N ILE A 290 -18.32 -6.36 16.84
CA ILE A 290 -19.25 -7.16 16.02
C ILE A 290 -19.97 -8.20 16.89
N THR A 291 -19.27 -8.86 17.80
CA THR A 291 -19.86 -9.85 18.72
C THR A 291 -20.90 -9.20 19.63
N GLN A 292 -20.62 -8.02 20.19
CA GLN A 292 -21.57 -7.27 21.02
C GLN A 292 -22.81 -6.83 20.22
N LEU A 293 -22.62 -6.33 19.01
CA LEU A 293 -23.74 -5.91 18.13
C LEU A 293 -24.64 -7.11 17.77
N SER A 294 -24.03 -8.27 17.51
CA SER A 294 -24.78 -9.50 17.19
C SER A 294 -25.64 -9.97 18.36
N THR A 295 -25.15 -9.81 19.60
CA THR A 295 -25.88 -10.24 20.81
C THR A 295 -27.05 -9.30 21.15
N ASN A 296 -26.91 -8.00 20.87
CA ASN A 296 -27.92 -7.00 21.16
C ASN A 296 -29.05 -6.93 20.11
N THR A 297 -28.93 -7.65 19.02
CA THR A 297 -29.91 -7.68 17.92
C THR A 297 -30.84 -8.91 18.00
N LEU A 298 -30.57 -9.85 18.91
CA LEU A 298 -31.43 -10.98 19.29
C LEU A 298 -32.38 -10.59 20.42
#